data_67e3cb37990e2a4a89fc8c094c788ae0
#
_entry.id   67e3cb37990e2a4a89fc8c094c788ae0
#
_cell.length_a   1.000
_cell.length_b   1.000
_cell.length_c   1.000
_cell.angle_alpha   90.00
_cell.angle_beta   90.00
_cell.angle_gamma   90.00
#
_symmetry.space_group_name_H-M   'P 1'
#
loop_
_entity.id
_entity.type
_entity.pdbx_description
1 polymer ?
#
loop_
_entity_poly.entity_id
_entity_poly.type
_entity_poly.pdbx_seq_one_letter_code
_entity_poly.pdbx_strand_id
1 'polypeptide(L)'
;MRRYFPLITLILIVSCAPLSKYQELPEVKAWESDIEKFEQLDISKSYPSDAILFAGSSSIRLWSTIGKDMLPYNVIQRGYGGAKLSDFMVYADRIIYPHPCQAIVIFIANDIAGNDDDKSPLEVSQLFKKTLYIIRRKFKDTPVFWISITPTPSRWHVWPEIKEANGMIKEICSKNKNTYYIDTEKYFLSSSGLPKNELFVTDKLHLNEDGYAIWSKIIKNELNTVLKNK
;
A
#
# COMPACT_ATOMS: atom_id res chain seq x y z
N MET A 1 36.76 -24.10 42.86
CA MET A 1 35.45 -23.44 42.86
C MET A 1 35.23 -22.76 41.50
N ARG A 2 34.38 -23.36 40.65
CA ARG A 2 34.00 -22.78 39.34
C ARG A 2 32.78 -21.86 39.56
N ARG A 3 32.96 -20.55 39.35
CA ARG A 3 31.87 -19.57 39.39
C ARG A 3 31.11 -19.63 38.08
N TYR A 4 29.85 -20.09 38.11
CA TYR A 4 28.92 -19.97 36.99
C TYR A 4 28.33 -18.55 37.00
N PHE A 5 28.62 -17.78 35.93
CA PHE A 5 27.90 -16.52 35.66
C PHE A 5 26.63 -16.88 34.88
N PRO A 6 25.43 -16.53 35.37
CA PRO A 6 24.22 -16.70 34.58
C PRO A 6 24.22 -15.71 33.44
N LEU A 7 24.12 -16.21 32.23
CA LEU A 7 23.91 -15.41 31.02
C LEU A 7 22.44 -14.92 31.05
N ILE A 8 22.23 -13.66 31.43
CA ILE A 8 20.89 -13.03 31.36
C ILE A 8 20.61 -12.70 29.89
N THR A 9 19.84 -13.56 29.23
CA THR A 9 19.33 -13.29 27.89
C THR A 9 18.26 -12.22 27.98
N LEU A 10 18.58 -10.98 27.59
CA LEU A 10 17.65 -9.87 27.50
C LEU A 10 16.69 -10.14 26.33
N ILE A 11 15.52 -10.68 26.60
CA ILE A 11 14.45 -10.82 25.62
C ILE A 11 13.89 -9.43 25.38
N LEU A 12 14.30 -8.79 24.28
CA LEU A 12 13.65 -7.59 23.76
C LEU A 12 12.22 -7.97 23.31
N ILE A 13 11.26 -7.77 24.19
CA ILE A 13 9.84 -7.82 23.84
C ILE A 13 9.58 -6.61 22.96
N VAL A 14 9.66 -6.80 21.63
CA VAL A 14 9.14 -5.82 20.68
C VAL A 14 7.64 -5.77 20.90
N SER A 15 7.18 -4.77 21.65
CA SER A 15 5.77 -4.51 21.91
C SER A 15 5.08 -4.17 20.57
N CYS A 16 4.52 -5.18 19.92
CA CYS A 16 3.53 -4.94 18.87
C CYS A 16 2.31 -4.31 19.52
N ALA A 17 2.11 -3.01 19.35
CA ALA A 17 0.84 -2.38 19.74
C ALA A 17 -0.31 -3.23 19.15
N PRO A 18 -1.26 -3.69 19.97
CA PRO A 18 -2.31 -4.58 19.48
C PRO A 18 -3.18 -3.85 18.44
N LEU A 19 -3.73 -4.58 17.47
CA LEU A 19 -4.63 -4.05 16.43
C LEU A 19 -5.79 -3.26 17.07
N SER A 20 -6.28 -3.73 18.22
CA SER A 20 -7.34 -3.08 19.01
C SER A 20 -7.05 -1.62 19.34
N LYS A 21 -5.78 -1.23 19.53
CA LYS A 21 -5.43 0.17 19.79
C LYS A 21 -5.81 1.08 18.60
N TYR A 22 -5.63 0.61 17.39
CA TYR A 22 -5.97 1.39 16.18
C TYR A 22 -7.47 1.37 15.90
N GLN A 23 -8.17 0.28 16.19
CA GLN A 23 -9.62 0.15 15.98
C GLN A 23 -10.44 1.18 16.77
N GLU A 24 -9.94 1.63 17.91
CA GLU A 24 -10.63 2.59 18.77
C GLU A 24 -10.37 4.06 18.39
N LEU A 25 -9.44 4.33 17.49
CA LEU A 25 -9.09 5.69 17.09
C LEU A 25 -10.23 6.34 16.29
N PRO A 26 -10.66 7.56 16.63
CA PRO A 26 -11.74 8.26 15.91
C PRO A 26 -11.46 8.42 14.42
N GLU A 27 -10.22 8.72 14.04
CA GLU A 27 -9.78 8.88 12.65
C GLU A 27 -9.85 7.55 11.85
N VAL A 28 -9.73 6.40 12.52
CA VAL A 28 -9.93 5.09 11.91
C VAL A 28 -11.42 4.81 11.76
N LYS A 29 -12.20 5.01 12.81
CA LYS A 29 -13.66 4.81 12.80
C LYS A 29 -14.37 5.69 11.79
N ALA A 30 -13.81 6.85 11.46
CA ALA A 30 -14.36 7.74 10.42
C ALA A 30 -14.48 7.08 9.04
N TRP A 31 -13.71 6.03 8.76
CA TRP A 31 -13.77 5.31 7.49
C TRP A 31 -14.83 4.19 7.43
N GLU A 32 -15.51 3.89 8.54
CA GLU A 32 -16.48 2.79 8.61
C GLU A 32 -17.51 2.86 7.46
N SER A 33 -18.08 4.04 7.20
CA SER A 33 -19.09 4.21 6.14
C SER A 33 -18.54 3.94 4.72
N ASP A 34 -17.26 4.18 4.48
CA ASP A 34 -16.64 3.88 3.18
C ASP A 34 -16.36 2.37 3.03
N ILE A 35 -16.02 1.71 4.12
CA ILE A 35 -15.84 0.26 4.15
C ILE A 35 -17.19 -0.45 3.95
N GLU A 36 -18.25 -0.01 4.64
CA GLU A 36 -19.61 -0.54 4.42
C GLU A 36 -20.08 -0.40 2.96
N LYS A 37 -19.74 0.70 2.27
CA LYS A 37 -20.02 0.83 0.83
C LYS A 37 -19.33 -0.24 0.00
N PHE A 38 -18.09 -0.63 0.35
CA PHE A 38 -17.43 -1.74 -0.33
C PHE A 38 -18.14 -3.06 -0.08
N GLU A 39 -18.57 -3.33 1.15
CA GLU A 39 -19.33 -4.53 1.48
C GLU A 39 -20.67 -4.60 0.71
N GLN A 40 -21.36 -3.47 0.56
CA GLN A 40 -22.59 -3.39 -0.26
C GLN A 40 -22.30 -3.64 -1.76
N LEU A 41 -21.17 -3.14 -2.27
CA LEU A 41 -20.75 -3.47 -3.63
C LEU A 41 -20.46 -4.96 -3.80
N ASP A 42 -19.89 -5.62 -2.79
CA ASP A 42 -19.55 -7.03 -2.82
C ASP A 42 -20.80 -7.93 -2.78
N ILE A 43 -21.88 -7.45 -2.16
CA ILE A 43 -23.19 -8.14 -2.21
C ILE A 43 -23.81 -8.02 -3.61
N SER A 44 -23.65 -6.88 -4.26
CA SER A 44 -24.30 -6.54 -5.54
C SER A 44 -23.54 -6.96 -6.78
N LYS A 45 -22.22 -7.21 -6.66
CA LYS A 45 -21.32 -7.51 -7.78
C LYS A 45 -20.50 -8.76 -7.50
N SER A 46 -20.43 -9.63 -8.50
CA SER A 46 -19.45 -10.73 -8.51
C SER A 46 -18.23 -10.33 -9.34
N TYR A 47 -17.08 -10.80 -8.92
CA TYR A 47 -15.82 -10.56 -9.63
C TYR A 47 -15.19 -11.90 -10.01
N PRO A 48 -14.54 -12.00 -11.20
CA PRO A 48 -13.84 -13.22 -11.57
C PRO A 48 -12.67 -13.48 -10.63
N SER A 49 -12.40 -14.76 -10.36
CA SER A 49 -11.34 -15.18 -9.43
C SER A 49 -9.91 -14.85 -9.92
N ASP A 50 -9.77 -14.54 -11.21
CA ASP A 50 -8.53 -14.08 -11.84
C ASP A 50 -8.38 -12.55 -11.84
N ALA A 51 -9.27 -11.82 -11.17
CA ALA A 51 -9.15 -10.37 -11.05
C ALA A 51 -7.90 -9.97 -10.25
N ILE A 52 -7.45 -8.75 -10.50
CA ILE A 52 -6.44 -8.06 -9.69
C ILE A 52 -7.17 -7.12 -8.73
N LEU A 53 -6.94 -7.29 -7.43
CA LEU A 53 -7.47 -6.39 -6.42
C LEU A 53 -6.53 -5.19 -6.24
N PHE A 54 -7.02 -4.00 -6.56
CA PHE A 54 -6.36 -2.72 -6.27
C PHE A 54 -6.98 -2.12 -5.01
N ALA A 55 -6.19 -1.99 -3.96
CA ALA A 55 -6.63 -1.45 -2.67
C ALA A 55 -5.73 -0.31 -2.19
N GLY A 56 -6.26 0.59 -1.37
CA GLY A 56 -5.48 1.64 -0.74
C GLY A 56 -6.13 3.01 -0.75
N SER A 57 -5.34 4.07 -0.99
CA SER A 57 -5.75 5.44 -0.78
C SER A 57 -6.40 6.12 -2.00
N SER A 58 -6.50 7.44 -1.94
CA SER A 58 -7.18 8.28 -2.95
C SER A 58 -6.67 8.07 -4.37
N SER A 59 -5.39 7.80 -4.59
CA SER A 59 -4.89 7.55 -5.94
C SER A 59 -5.46 6.27 -6.56
N ILE A 60 -5.77 5.26 -5.75
CA ILE A 60 -6.55 4.11 -6.25
C ILE A 60 -8.00 4.53 -6.49
N ARG A 61 -8.65 5.22 -5.54
CA ARG A 61 -10.06 5.65 -5.66
C ARG A 61 -10.30 6.54 -6.90
N LEU A 62 -9.38 7.46 -7.17
CA LEU A 62 -9.51 8.45 -8.24
C LEU A 62 -9.11 7.94 -9.63
N TRP A 63 -8.57 6.73 -9.73
CA TRP A 63 -8.23 6.12 -11.02
C TRP A 63 -9.49 5.62 -11.74
N SER A 64 -10.25 6.54 -12.29
CA SER A 64 -11.56 6.25 -12.92
C SER A 64 -11.47 5.34 -14.13
N THR A 65 -10.35 5.34 -14.83
CA THR A 65 -10.10 4.55 -16.04
C THR A 65 -9.40 3.22 -15.76
N ILE A 66 -9.20 2.83 -14.49
CA ILE A 66 -8.38 1.68 -14.08
C ILE A 66 -8.77 0.38 -14.82
N GLY A 67 -10.07 0.12 -14.99
CA GLY A 67 -10.53 -1.07 -15.71
C GLY A 67 -10.11 -1.11 -17.18
N LYS A 68 -10.04 0.06 -17.85
CA LYS A 68 -9.55 0.19 -19.23
C LYS A 68 -8.02 0.10 -19.27
N ASP A 69 -7.37 0.84 -18.39
CA ASP A 69 -5.91 0.99 -18.39
C ASP A 69 -5.20 -0.31 -18.03
N MET A 70 -5.83 -1.15 -17.21
CA MET A 70 -5.27 -2.42 -16.77
C MET A 70 -5.60 -3.61 -17.68
N LEU A 71 -6.35 -3.42 -18.78
CA LEU A 71 -6.56 -4.51 -19.74
C LEU A 71 -5.24 -5.20 -20.11
N PRO A 72 -5.20 -6.55 -20.20
CA PRO A 72 -6.34 -7.47 -20.21
C PRO A 72 -6.81 -7.96 -18.83
N TYR A 73 -6.30 -7.42 -17.73
CA TYR A 73 -6.67 -7.84 -16.38
C TYR A 73 -8.05 -7.32 -15.97
N ASN A 74 -8.85 -8.19 -15.37
CA ASN A 74 -10.04 -7.78 -14.62
C ASN A 74 -9.62 -7.07 -13.33
N VAL A 75 -10.34 -6.02 -12.94
CA VAL A 75 -9.97 -5.17 -11.80
C VAL A 75 -11.07 -5.14 -10.75
N ILE A 76 -10.68 -5.31 -9.49
CA ILE A 76 -11.48 -4.96 -8.32
C ILE A 76 -10.84 -3.72 -7.70
N GLN A 77 -11.59 -2.63 -7.60
CA GLN A 77 -11.08 -1.35 -7.08
C GLN A 77 -11.65 -1.07 -5.69
N ARG A 78 -10.77 -0.98 -4.69
CA ARG A 78 -11.10 -0.76 -3.28
C ARG A 78 -10.18 0.32 -2.68
N GLY A 79 -10.24 1.52 -3.26
CA GLY A 79 -9.55 2.71 -2.76
C GLY A 79 -10.50 3.66 -2.03
N TYR A 80 -10.09 4.22 -0.89
CA TYR A 80 -10.82 5.28 -0.19
C TYR A 80 -9.95 6.50 0.07
N GLY A 81 -10.56 7.67 0.25
CA GLY A 81 -9.83 8.93 0.30
C GLY A 81 -9.00 9.07 1.58
N GLY A 82 -7.74 9.50 1.50
CA GLY A 82 -6.94 9.80 2.69
C GLY A 82 -6.47 8.60 3.51
N ALA A 83 -6.64 7.35 3.04
CA ALA A 83 -6.23 6.14 3.75
C ALA A 83 -4.78 6.20 4.22
N LYS A 84 -4.57 5.91 5.51
CA LYS A 84 -3.27 5.67 6.14
C LYS A 84 -3.08 4.17 6.37
N LEU A 85 -1.86 3.72 6.56
CA LEU A 85 -1.61 2.30 6.88
C LEU A 85 -2.26 1.87 8.20
N SER A 86 -2.42 2.79 9.15
CA SER A 86 -3.07 2.52 10.44
C SER A 86 -4.54 2.12 10.31
N ASP A 87 -5.30 2.84 9.46
CA ASP A 87 -6.70 2.50 9.22
C ASP A 87 -6.85 1.34 8.24
N PHE A 88 -6.07 1.33 7.16
CA PHE A 88 -6.10 0.22 6.19
C PHE A 88 -5.79 -1.13 6.85
N MET A 89 -4.85 -1.17 7.78
CA MET A 89 -4.52 -2.38 8.53
C MET A 89 -5.73 -2.91 9.33
N VAL A 90 -6.53 -2.00 9.91
CA VAL A 90 -7.73 -2.37 10.68
C VAL A 90 -8.80 -2.99 9.78
N TYR A 91 -8.98 -2.44 8.59
CA TYR A 91 -10.03 -2.86 7.65
C TYR A 91 -9.54 -3.84 6.57
N ALA A 92 -8.27 -4.25 6.59
CA ALA A 92 -7.67 -5.06 5.52
C ALA A 92 -8.40 -6.40 5.28
N ASP A 93 -8.93 -7.05 6.31
CA ASP A 93 -9.70 -8.27 6.17
C ASP A 93 -11.07 -8.02 5.51
N ARG A 94 -11.75 -6.93 5.83
CA ARG A 94 -13.03 -6.54 5.22
C ARG A 94 -12.87 -6.10 3.77
N ILE A 95 -11.76 -5.43 3.45
CA ILE A 95 -11.47 -4.93 2.09
C ILE A 95 -10.95 -6.02 1.16
N ILE A 96 -10.11 -6.92 1.67
CA ILE A 96 -9.35 -7.86 0.84
C ILE A 96 -9.95 -9.26 0.87
N TYR A 97 -10.38 -9.74 2.04
CA TYR A 97 -10.78 -11.14 2.20
C TYR A 97 -12.01 -11.58 1.39
N PRO A 98 -13.00 -10.74 1.08
CA PRO A 98 -14.13 -11.14 0.25
C PRO A 98 -13.73 -11.58 -1.17
N HIS A 99 -12.57 -11.17 -1.67
CA HIS A 99 -12.19 -11.30 -3.07
C HIS A 99 -11.20 -12.43 -3.33
N PRO A 100 -11.61 -13.59 -3.90
CA PRO A 100 -10.66 -14.45 -4.57
C PRO A 100 -10.02 -13.67 -5.73
N CYS A 101 -8.70 -13.52 -5.72
CA CYS A 101 -7.99 -12.73 -6.74
C CYS A 101 -6.63 -13.36 -7.03
N GLN A 102 -6.13 -13.16 -8.26
CA GLN A 102 -4.82 -13.69 -8.64
C GLN A 102 -3.64 -12.84 -8.14
N ALA A 103 -3.87 -11.56 -7.82
CA ALA A 103 -2.89 -10.68 -7.19
C ALA A 103 -3.57 -9.53 -6.46
N ILE A 104 -2.85 -8.97 -5.48
CA ILE A 104 -3.26 -7.80 -4.69
C ILE A 104 -2.25 -6.69 -4.95
N VAL A 105 -2.71 -5.50 -5.36
CA VAL A 105 -1.89 -4.31 -5.59
C VAL A 105 -2.31 -3.24 -4.59
N ILE A 106 -1.37 -2.71 -3.82
CA ILE A 106 -1.65 -1.77 -2.74
C ILE A 106 -0.86 -0.47 -2.94
N PHE A 107 -1.54 0.66 -2.76
CA PHE A 107 -0.94 1.99 -2.68
C PHE A 107 -1.51 2.80 -1.53
N ILE A 108 -0.66 3.17 -0.57
CA ILE A 108 -1.04 4.04 0.56
C ILE A 108 0.11 5.03 0.79
N ALA A 109 -0.22 6.32 0.92
CA ALA A 109 0.78 7.39 0.92
C ALA A 109 0.52 8.51 1.94
N ASN A 110 -0.50 8.38 2.82
CA ASN A 110 -0.90 9.49 3.68
C ASN A 110 -0.31 9.45 5.09
N ASP A 111 0.58 8.49 5.37
CA ASP A 111 1.26 8.39 6.66
C ASP A 111 2.38 9.43 6.82
N ILE A 112 2.95 9.92 5.71
CA ILE A 112 3.95 11.00 5.65
C ILE A 112 3.46 12.00 4.61
N ALA A 113 2.97 13.14 5.05
CA ALA A 113 2.29 14.14 4.21
C ALA A 113 2.75 15.58 4.45
N GLY A 114 3.59 15.82 5.45
CA GLY A 114 4.04 17.15 5.89
C GLY A 114 3.13 17.75 6.95
N ASN A 115 2.48 16.90 7.76
CA ASN A 115 1.60 17.31 8.85
C ASN A 115 2.20 16.96 10.22
N ASP A 116 1.67 17.58 11.28
CA ASP A 116 2.13 17.34 12.65
C ASP A 116 1.89 15.90 13.13
N ASP A 117 0.96 15.17 12.50
CA ASP A 117 0.62 13.78 12.82
C ASP A 117 1.32 12.75 11.92
N ASP A 118 2.30 13.18 11.14
CA ASP A 118 3.09 12.29 10.28
C ASP A 118 3.78 11.19 11.09
N LYS A 119 3.78 10.00 10.53
CA LYS A 119 4.51 8.87 11.10
C LYS A 119 5.97 8.89 10.64
N SER A 120 6.84 8.41 11.50
CA SER A 120 8.22 8.16 11.10
C SER A 120 8.31 7.05 10.02
N PRO A 121 9.35 7.05 9.16
CA PRO A 121 9.60 5.99 8.19
C PRO A 121 9.59 4.59 8.81
N LEU A 122 10.13 4.45 10.01
CA LEU A 122 10.13 3.20 10.75
C LEU A 122 8.71 2.73 11.12
N GLU A 123 7.86 3.64 11.62
CA GLU A 123 6.46 3.31 11.95
C GLU A 123 5.67 2.89 10.71
N VAL A 124 5.83 3.61 9.58
CA VAL A 124 5.23 3.27 8.29
C VAL A 124 5.63 1.85 7.88
N SER A 125 6.91 1.53 7.95
CA SER A 125 7.42 0.20 7.61
C SER A 125 6.88 -0.91 8.53
N GLN A 126 6.72 -0.63 9.82
CA GLN A 126 6.13 -1.56 10.79
C GLN A 126 4.63 -1.79 10.55
N LEU A 127 3.88 -0.74 10.19
CA LEU A 127 2.47 -0.86 9.82
C LEU A 127 2.30 -1.65 8.52
N PHE A 128 3.15 -1.42 7.52
CA PHE A 128 3.17 -2.24 6.30
C PHE A 128 3.42 -3.72 6.61
N LYS A 129 4.40 -4.03 7.47
CA LYS A 129 4.69 -5.40 7.88
C LYS A 129 3.50 -6.08 8.57
N LYS A 130 2.78 -5.33 9.41
CA LYS A 130 1.54 -5.83 10.06
C LYS A 130 0.42 -6.04 9.03
N THR A 131 0.23 -5.11 8.10
CA THR A 131 -0.74 -5.24 7.01
C THR A 131 -0.45 -6.49 6.18
N LEU A 132 0.80 -6.70 5.81
CA LEU A 132 1.22 -7.90 5.08
C LEU A 132 0.94 -9.19 5.88
N TYR A 133 1.19 -9.19 7.19
CA TYR A 133 0.85 -10.33 8.05
C TYR A 133 -0.66 -10.62 8.04
N ILE A 134 -1.52 -9.61 8.12
CA ILE A 134 -2.98 -9.79 8.05
C ILE A 134 -3.36 -10.40 6.70
N ILE A 135 -2.86 -9.87 5.59
CA ILE A 135 -3.13 -10.41 4.25
C ILE A 135 -2.72 -11.88 4.16
N ARG A 136 -1.55 -12.23 4.67
CA ARG A 136 -0.99 -13.60 4.63
C ARG A 136 -1.77 -14.62 5.48
N ARG A 137 -2.59 -14.19 6.43
CA ARG A 137 -3.49 -15.10 7.16
C ARG A 137 -4.46 -15.83 6.23
N LYS A 138 -4.94 -15.16 5.17
CA LYS A 138 -5.84 -15.76 4.16
C LYS A 138 -5.13 -16.04 2.84
N PHE A 139 -4.37 -15.11 2.32
CA PHE A 139 -3.72 -15.18 1.02
C PHE A 139 -2.25 -15.57 1.16
N LYS A 140 -2.00 -16.86 1.49
CA LYS A 140 -0.64 -17.38 1.79
C LYS A 140 0.31 -17.24 0.61
N ASP A 141 -0.17 -17.52 -0.61
CA ASP A 141 0.65 -17.61 -1.82
C ASP A 141 0.28 -16.60 -2.91
N THR A 142 -0.81 -15.84 -2.74
CA THR A 142 -1.22 -14.80 -3.69
C THR A 142 -0.16 -13.70 -3.73
N PRO A 143 0.32 -13.29 -4.92
CA PRO A 143 1.25 -12.16 -5.08
C PRO A 143 0.65 -10.88 -4.49
N VAL A 144 1.44 -10.21 -3.67
CA VAL A 144 1.14 -8.88 -3.13
C VAL A 144 2.14 -7.88 -3.70
N PHE A 145 1.66 -6.85 -4.35
CA PHE A 145 2.47 -5.78 -4.93
C PHE A 145 2.23 -4.49 -4.13
N TRP A 146 3.32 -3.87 -3.71
CA TRP A 146 3.30 -2.55 -3.12
C TRP A 146 3.81 -1.54 -4.13
N ILE A 147 2.98 -0.55 -4.47
CA ILE A 147 3.42 0.60 -5.27
C ILE A 147 4.16 1.56 -4.33
N SER A 148 5.38 1.93 -4.66
CA SER A 148 6.14 2.92 -3.89
C SER A 148 5.37 4.23 -3.76
N ILE A 149 5.51 4.91 -2.63
CA ILE A 149 4.99 6.26 -2.50
C ILE A 149 5.67 7.11 -3.57
N THR A 150 4.87 7.59 -4.51
CA THR A 150 5.34 8.34 -5.67
C THR A 150 5.78 9.74 -5.27
N PRO A 151 6.93 10.25 -5.74
CA PRO A 151 7.34 11.62 -5.48
C PRO A 151 6.35 12.60 -6.11
N THR A 152 5.79 13.48 -5.29
CA THR A 152 4.81 14.49 -5.72
C THR A 152 5.32 15.90 -5.42
N PRO A 153 4.96 16.92 -6.22
CA PRO A 153 5.37 18.28 -5.93
C PRO A 153 4.83 18.79 -4.58
N SER A 154 3.59 18.43 -4.21
CA SER A 154 2.97 18.89 -2.95
C SER A 154 3.65 18.33 -1.70
N ARG A 155 4.29 17.15 -1.79
CA ARG A 155 4.99 16.48 -0.67
C ARG A 155 6.50 16.48 -0.84
N TRP A 156 7.04 17.30 -1.71
CA TRP A 156 8.48 17.32 -1.99
C TRP A 156 9.33 17.71 -0.77
N HIS A 157 8.78 18.54 0.11
CA HIS A 157 9.45 18.96 1.34
C HIS A 157 9.66 17.84 2.37
N VAL A 158 8.88 16.76 2.31
CA VAL A 158 9.03 15.54 3.12
C VAL A 158 9.47 14.33 2.30
N TRP A 159 9.97 14.56 1.10
CA TRP A 159 10.44 13.50 0.23
C TRP A 159 11.58 12.66 0.83
N PRO A 160 12.55 13.20 1.59
CA PRO A 160 13.59 12.42 2.23
C PRO A 160 13.01 11.31 3.14
N GLU A 161 12.02 11.63 3.96
CA GLU A 161 11.32 10.72 4.87
C GLU A 161 10.51 9.68 4.10
N ILE A 162 9.80 10.12 3.06
CA ILE A 162 9.07 9.21 2.16
C ILE A 162 10.02 8.23 1.49
N LYS A 163 11.16 8.70 1.01
CA LYS A 163 12.17 7.86 0.35
C LYS A 163 12.77 6.84 1.31
N GLU A 164 13.01 7.21 2.56
CA GLU A 164 13.45 6.29 3.60
C GLU A 164 12.39 5.21 3.88
N ALA A 165 11.13 5.59 4.05
CA ALA A 165 10.02 4.64 4.22
C ALA A 165 9.90 3.69 3.03
N ASN A 166 9.99 4.19 1.79
CA ASN A 166 10.02 3.40 0.57
C ASN A 166 11.18 2.39 0.57
N GLY A 167 12.37 2.78 1.01
CA GLY A 167 13.53 1.91 1.13
C GLY A 167 13.30 0.76 2.12
N MET A 168 12.75 1.08 3.29
CA MET A 168 12.41 0.06 4.31
C MET A 168 11.34 -0.92 3.82
N ILE A 169 10.30 -0.43 3.14
CA ILE A 169 9.25 -1.29 2.57
C ILE A 169 9.81 -2.18 1.46
N LYS A 170 10.67 -1.64 0.58
CA LYS A 170 11.36 -2.41 -0.46
C LYS A 170 12.16 -3.56 0.13
N GLU A 171 12.87 -3.32 1.23
CA GLU A 171 13.60 -4.36 1.95
C GLU A 171 12.67 -5.43 2.54
N ILE A 172 11.53 -5.02 3.12
CA ILE A 172 10.53 -5.97 3.62
C ILE A 172 9.98 -6.82 2.45
N CYS A 173 9.64 -6.22 1.32
CA CYS A 173 9.17 -6.94 0.14
C CYS A 173 10.19 -7.99 -0.32
N SER A 174 11.48 -7.64 -0.39
CA SER A 174 12.54 -8.55 -0.85
C SER A 174 12.75 -9.77 0.07
N LYS A 175 12.43 -9.64 1.35
CA LYS A 175 12.55 -10.69 2.37
C LYS A 175 11.31 -11.56 2.55
N ASN A 176 10.20 -11.23 1.88
CA ASN A 176 8.93 -11.95 2.03
C ASN A 176 8.51 -12.58 0.70
N LYS A 177 8.29 -13.90 0.71
CA LYS A 177 7.86 -14.66 -0.46
C LYS A 177 6.59 -14.07 -1.07
N ASN A 178 6.49 -14.04 -2.39
CA ASN A 178 5.35 -13.55 -3.15
C ASN A 178 4.95 -12.09 -2.80
N THR A 179 5.92 -11.27 -2.41
CA THR A 179 5.74 -9.86 -2.08
C THR A 179 6.68 -9.03 -2.95
N TYR A 180 6.13 -8.09 -3.71
CA TYR A 180 6.84 -7.38 -4.76
C TYR A 180 6.72 -5.87 -4.54
N TYR A 181 7.79 -5.15 -4.83
CA TYR A 181 7.85 -3.70 -4.74
C TYR A 181 7.86 -3.10 -6.14
N ILE A 182 6.89 -2.26 -6.45
CA ILE A 182 6.78 -1.53 -7.72
C ILE A 182 7.40 -0.15 -7.54
N ASP A 183 8.58 0.06 -8.12
CA ASP A 183 9.33 1.31 -8.02
C ASP A 183 8.84 2.32 -9.05
N THR A 184 8.24 3.42 -8.56
CA THR A 184 7.74 4.50 -9.41
C THR A 184 8.68 5.71 -9.48
N GLU A 185 9.65 5.85 -8.56
CA GLU A 185 10.45 7.06 -8.35
C GLU A 185 11.02 7.63 -9.65
N LYS A 186 11.80 6.83 -10.38
CA LYS A 186 12.49 7.28 -11.59
C LYS A 186 11.58 7.78 -12.72
N TYR A 187 10.33 7.38 -12.73
CA TYR A 187 9.36 7.77 -13.76
C TYR A 187 8.72 9.12 -13.47
N PHE A 188 8.69 9.50 -12.20
CA PHE A 188 8.07 10.73 -11.72
C PHE A 188 9.06 11.85 -11.41
N LEU A 189 10.36 11.58 -11.50
CA LEU A 189 11.41 12.57 -11.38
C LEU A 189 11.92 12.99 -12.77
N SER A 190 12.17 14.29 -12.91
CA SER A 190 12.85 14.88 -14.08
C SER A 190 14.36 14.60 -14.06
N SER A 191 15.05 14.97 -15.11
CA SER A 191 16.53 14.90 -15.17
C SER A 191 17.24 15.77 -14.10
N SER A 192 16.56 16.80 -13.59
CA SER A 192 17.05 17.62 -12.46
C SER A 192 16.74 17.01 -11.09
N GLY A 193 16.10 15.84 -11.03
CA GLY A 193 15.74 15.18 -9.79
C GLY A 193 14.50 15.74 -9.08
N LEU A 194 13.76 16.63 -9.73
CA LEU A 194 12.52 17.21 -9.18
C LEU A 194 11.28 16.48 -9.70
N PRO A 195 10.15 16.48 -8.94
CA PRO A 195 8.91 15.89 -9.41
C PRO A 195 8.41 16.56 -10.70
N LYS A 196 7.92 15.74 -11.63
CA LYS A 196 7.34 16.18 -12.91
C LYS A 196 5.93 16.72 -12.69
N ASN A 197 5.79 18.05 -12.62
CA ASN A 197 4.50 18.71 -12.38
C ASN A 197 3.40 18.33 -13.35
N GLU A 198 3.76 18.03 -14.61
CA GLU A 198 2.87 17.70 -15.70
C GLU A 198 2.14 16.35 -15.53
N LEU A 199 2.55 15.51 -14.57
CA LEU A 199 1.94 14.20 -14.30
C LEU A 199 0.84 14.26 -13.23
N PHE A 200 0.55 15.45 -12.70
CA PHE A 200 -0.38 15.65 -11.60
C PHE A 200 -1.48 16.64 -11.97
N VAL A 201 -2.63 16.50 -11.33
CA VAL A 201 -3.70 17.51 -11.43
C VAL A 201 -3.31 18.78 -10.65
N THR A 202 -4.21 19.75 -10.59
CA THR A 202 -3.94 21.08 -10.02
C THR A 202 -3.43 21.06 -8.57
N ASP A 203 -3.82 20.07 -7.78
CA ASP A 203 -3.39 19.94 -6.38
C ASP A 203 -1.94 19.44 -6.22
N LYS A 204 -1.27 19.09 -7.32
CA LYS A 204 0.12 18.60 -7.33
C LYS A 204 0.39 17.36 -6.47
N LEU A 205 -0.68 16.61 -6.17
CA LEU A 205 -0.69 15.39 -5.37
C LEU A 205 -1.25 14.20 -6.15
N HIS A 206 -2.44 14.36 -6.72
CA HIS A 206 -3.12 13.28 -7.42
C HIS A 206 -2.70 13.24 -8.89
N LEU A 207 -2.58 12.01 -9.41
CA LEU A 207 -2.18 11.79 -10.80
C LEU A 207 -3.25 12.27 -11.77
N ASN A 208 -2.81 12.84 -12.89
CA ASN A 208 -3.64 13.03 -14.06
C ASN A 208 -3.61 11.79 -14.98
N GLU A 209 -4.21 11.89 -16.16
CA GLU A 209 -4.27 10.78 -17.13
C GLU A 209 -2.88 10.28 -17.53
N ASP A 210 -1.91 11.17 -17.75
CA ASP A 210 -0.53 10.80 -18.09
C ASP A 210 0.17 10.09 -16.94
N GLY A 211 -0.04 10.55 -15.70
CA GLY A 211 0.46 9.91 -14.51
C GLY A 211 -0.09 8.49 -14.34
N TYR A 212 -1.40 8.29 -14.54
CA TYR A 212 -2.01 6.95 -14.52
C TYR A 212 -1.56 6.08 -15.70
N ALA A 213 -1.31 6.65 -16.88
CA ALA A 213 -0.76 5.90 -18.01
C ALA A 213 0.64 5.34 -17.69
N ILE A 214 1.48 6.09 -16.99
CA ILE A 214 2.77 5.62 -16.49
C ILE A 214 2.57 4.51 -15.46
N TRP A 215 1.69 4.70 -14.46
CA TRP A 215 1.40 3.69 -13.46
C TRP A 215 0.91 2.38 -14.09
N SER A 216 -0.06 2.45 -15.00
CA SER A 216 -0.61 1.25 -15.65
C SER A 216 0.45 0.45 -16.37
N LYS A 217 1.37 1.13 -17.08
CA LYS A 217 2.47 0.50 -17.78
C LYS A 217 3.43 -0.23 -16.84
N ILE A 218 3.83 0.45 -15.75
CA ILE A 218 4.77 -0.12 -14.77
C ILE A 218 4.12 -1.31 -14.06
N ILE A 219 2.89 -1.14 -13.56
CA ILE A 219 2.16 -2.17 -12.83
C ILE A 219 1.93 -3.40 -13.72
N LYS A 220 1.48 -3.20 -14.97
CA LYS A 220 1.29 -4.32 -15.92
C LYS A 220 2.59 -5.07 -16.19
N ASN A 221 3.72 -4.38 -16.30
CA ASN A 221 5.00 -5.05 -16.50
C ASN A 221 5.37 -5.95 -15.33
N GLU A 222 5.19 -5.47 -14.08
CA GLU A 222 5.46 -6.26 -12.87
C GLU A 222 4.50 -7.43 -12.74
N LEU A 223 3.19 -7.22 -12.98
CA LEU A 223 2.20 -8.28 -12.98
C LEU A 223 2.53 -9.36 -14.03
N ASN A 224 2.86 -8.96 -15.26
CA ASN A 224 3.23 -9.88 -16.33
C ASN A 224 4.46 -10.72 -15.96
N THR A 225 5.47 -10.11 -15.33
CA THR A 225 6.70 -10.81 -14.92
C THR A 225 6.39 -11.90 -13.90
N VAL A 226 5.47 -11.63 -12.97
CA VAL A 226 5.16 -12.57 -11.88
C VAL A 226 4.09 -13.58 -12.26
N LEU A 227 3.02 -13.15 -12.95
CA LEU A 227 1.85 -14.00 -13.21
C LEU A 227 2.01 -14.93 -14.42
N LYS A 228 2.83 -14.55 -15.42
CA LYS A 228 3.10 -15.42 -16.58
C LYS A 228 4.09 -16.55 -16.27
N ASN A 229 4.79 -16.47 -15.17
CA ASN A 229 5.76 -17.48 -14.73
C ASN A 229 5.16 -18.46 -13.70
N LYS A 230 3.86 -18.41 -13.47
CA LYS A 230 3.07 -19.36 -12.67
C LYS A 230 2.21 -20.24 -13.56
#